data_c542b8e06502d3c777fef58bad69e979
#
_entry.id   c542b8e06502d3c777fef58bad69e979
#
_cell.length_a   1.000
_cell.length_b   1.000
_cell.length_c   1.000
_cell.angle_alpha   90.00
_cell.angle_beta   90.00
_cell.angle_gamma   90.00
#
_symmetry.space_group_name_H-M   'P 1'
#
loop_
_entity.id
_entity.type
_entity.pdbx_description
1 polymer ?
#
loop_
_entity_poly.entity_id
_entity_poly.type
_entity_poly.pdbx_seq_one_letter_code
_entity_poly.pdbx_strand_id
1 'polypeptide(L)'
;MDGARGEGAQQVNYEFETWFETIHDLQGDCLIFSTEGTSIRWIGNERGYAGDPLWQKVKPDQLGTETALDYLQHGDPSGTLFSIGEADVSLRPGWFYHEDQDPKSLEELVEIYFHSVGRGTPLLLNIPPNQDGLFDERDIRRLYEFRAYREALYREDLALGAKVSGPALSPDFACHHLTDGLETSSWASDAELPIPLELDLGAPKAFDVIELREDLKLGQRIVAFHVQAELDGVWQEFGSGYTVGYKRLLRGSVVEAQKIRVTITEAQALPLLTKISLYKTPKLSKKEVVQQLEFSEKSLAVTKGENAHFTVKRGESSGPLEAKISIQPGTGVHGVAYQDEIQVLEFQAGETEKRLTLPTLYFAGDKTLDFYLNLTVGGQLVDQLQVQVS
;
A
#
# COMPACT_ATOMS: atom_id res chain seq x y z
N MET A 1 -9.33 -24.53 -3.90
CA MET A 1 -8.70 -25.88 -3.92
C MET A 1 -9.79 -26.88 -3.56
N ASP A 2 -10.10 -27.72 -4.46
CA ASP A 2 -11.32 -28.55 -4.50
C ASP A 2 -11.03 -30.04 -4.31
N GLY A 3 -10.23 -30.38 -3.37
CA GLY A 3 -10.02 -31.75 -2.95
C GLY A 3 -8.57 -32.14 -2.70
N ALA A 4 -8.38 -33.36 -2.22
CA ALA A 4 -7.08 -33.92 -1.95
C ALA A 4 -6.31 -34.15 -3.27
N ARG A 5 -5.03 -33.77 -3.28
CA ARG A 5 -4.12 -34.02 -4.42
C ARG A 5 -3.20 -35.19 -4.08
N GLY A 6 -2.91 -36.02 -5.08
CA GLY A 6 -2.01 -37.13 -4.97
C GLY A 6 -2.60 -38.42 -5.49
N GLU A 7 -1.75 -39.46 -5.59
CA GLU A 7 -2.17 -40.78 -6.06
C GLU A 7 -3.21 -41.40 -5.10
N GLY A 8 -4.39 -41.78 -5.63
CA GLY A 8 -5.50 -42.31 -4.84
C GLY A 8 -6.41 -41.26 -4.16
N ALA A 9 -6.19 -39.97 -4.36
CA ALA A 9 -7.07 -38.94 -3.85
C ALA A 9 -8.43 -38.96 -4.54
N GLN A 10 -9.50 -38.89 -3.73
CA GLN A 10 -10.85 -38.76 -4.28
C GLN A 10 -11.14 -37.30 -4.58
N GLN A 11 -11.64 -37.02 -5.78
CA GLN A 11 -12.13 -35.70 -6.12
C GLN A 11 -13.43 -35.45 -5.36
N VAL A 12 -13.45 -34.35 -4.58
CA VAL A 12 -14.65 -33.90 -3.87
C VAL A 12 -15.41 -32.97 -4.79
N ASN A 13 -16.67 -33.25 -5.05
CA ASN A 13 -17.56 -32.33 -5.75
C ASN A 13 -18.12 -31.34 -4.71
N TYR A 14 -17.60 -30.11 -4.71
CA TYR A 14 -18.16 -29.01 -3.94
C TYR A 14 -19.29 -28.37 -4.74
N GLU A 15 -20.43 -28.17 -4.14
CA GLU A 15 -21.57 -27.49 -4.75
C GLU A 15 -21.36 -25.96 -4.68
N PHE A 16 -20.34 -25.45 -5.36
CA PHE A 16 -19.93 -24.03 -5.30
C PHE A 16 -21.08 -23.08 -5.66
N GLU A 17 -21.88 -23.41 -6.66
CA GLU A 17 -23.02 -22.59 -7.06
C GLU A 17 -23.99 -22.41 -5.88
N THR A 18 -24.39 -23.50 -5.22
CA THR A 18 -25.25 -23.46 -4.03
C THR A 18 -24.62 -22.66 -2.88
N TRP A 19 -23.30 -22.79 -2.70
CA TRP A 19 -22.59 -22.04 -1.65
C TRP A 19 -22.59 -20.54 -1.94
N PHE A 20 -22.27 -20.15 -3.16
CA PHE A 20 -22.21 -18.73 -3.56
C PHE A 20 -23.59 -18.08 -3.54
N GLU A 21 -24.63 -18.77 -4.01
CA GLU A 21 -26.02 -18.33 -3.87
C GLU A 21 -26.41 -18.13 -2.41
N THR A 22 -26.11 -19.09 -1.54
CA THR A 22 -26.40 -18.97 -0.10
C THR A 22 -25.68 -17.78 0.53
N ILE A 23 -24.42 -17.55 0.17
CA ILE A 23 -23.64 -16.41 0.68
C ILE A 23 -24.27 -15.09 0.21
N HIS A 24 -24.61 -14.96 -1.07
CA HIS A 24 -25.22 -13.76 -1.61
C HIS A 24 -26.64 -13.51 -1.10
N ASP A 25 -27.41 -14.56 -0.82
CA ASP A 25 -28.74 -14.44 -0.21
C ASP A 25 -28.67 -13.89 1.24
N LEU A 26 -27.61 -14.26 1.96
CA LEU A 26 -27.42 -13.83 3.36
C LEU A 26 -26.60 -12.54 3.49
N GLN A 27 -25.69 -12.29 2.55
CA GLN A 27 -24.77 -11.14 2.53
C GLN A 27 -24.57 -10.64 1.09
N GLY A 28 -25.60 -10.01 0.52
CA GLY A 28 -25.68 -9.65 -0.90
C GLY A 28 -24.52 -8.83 -1.47
N ASP A 29 -23.86 -8.02 -0.64
CA ASP A 29 -22.76 -7.13 -1.06
C ASP A 29 -21.37 -7.73 -0.80
N CYS A 30 -21.25 -8.98 -0.32
CA CYS A 30 -19.96 -9.58 -0.06
C CYS A 30 -19.22 -9.96 -1.35
N LEU A 31 -17.90 -9.82 -1.31
CA LEU A 31 -17.02 -10.30 -2.38
C LEU A 31 -16.54 -11.71 -2.04
N ILE A 32 -16.56 -12.59 -3.04
CA ILE A 32 -16.11 -13.97 -2.91
C ILE A 32 -14.78 -14.11 -3.64
N PHE A 33 -13.78 -14.65 -2.95
CA PHE A 33 -12.51 -15.07 -3.52
C PHE A 33 -12.53 -16.56 -3.83
N SER A 34 -12.45 -16.92 -5.10
CA SER A 34 -12.47 -18.32 -5.54
C SER A 34 -11.90 -18.49 -6.95
N THR A 35 -11.62 -19.72 -7.33
CA THR A 35 -11.27 -20.12 -8.70
C THR A 35 -12.50 -20.35 -9.59
N GLU A 36 -13.71 -20.28 -9.05
CA GLU A 36 -14.95 -20.68 -9.71
C GLU A 36 -15.78 -19.50 -10.24
N GLY A 37 -15.12 -18.47 -10.78
CA GLY A 37 -15.83 -17.41 -11.48
C GLY A 37 -16.50 -16.38 -10.55
N THR A 38 -15.83 -16.01 -9.48
CA THR A 38 -16.29 -15.07 -8.47
C THR A 38 -15.74 -13.65 -8.68
N SER A 39 -16.07 -12.76 -7.75
CA SER A 39 -15.67 -11.33 -7.77
C SER A 39 -14.16 -11.13 -7.75
N ILE A 40 -13.43 -12.02 -7.08
CA ILE A 40 -11.98 -11.96 -6.92
C ILE A 40 -11.39 -13.31 -7.30
N ARG A 41 -10.36 -13.30 -8.14
CA ARG A 41 -9.57 -14.47 -8.50
C ARG A 41 -8.16 -14.39 -7.96
N TRP A 42 -7.55 -15.51 -7.69
CA TRP A 42 -6.11 -15.58 -7.43
C TRP A 42 -5.31 -15.22 -8.70
N ILE A 43 -4.24 -14.44 -8.53
CA ILE A 43 -3.42 -13.98 -9.66
C ILE A 43 -2.48 -15.06 -10.23
N GLY A 44 -2.52 -16.30 -9.74
CA GLY A 44 -1.76 -17.41 -10.29
C GLY A 44 -0.32 -17.55 -9.78
N ASN A 45 0.12 -16.74 -8.86
CA ASN A 45 1.43 -16.87 -8.21
C ASN A 45 1.43 -16.27 -6.80
N GLU A 46 2.36 -16.71 -5.96
CA GLU A 46 2.55 -16.26 -4.57
C GLU A 46 3.77 -15.32 -4.43
N ARG A 47 4.11 -14.60 -5.48
CA ARG A 47 5.22 -13.64 -5.49
C ARG A 47 4.78 -12.20 -5.30
N GLY A 48 3.48 -11.95 -5.30
CA GLY A 48 2.90 -10.62 -5.23
C GLY A 48 2.99 -9.86 -6.57
N TYR A 49 3.08 -10.53 -7.71
CA TYR A 49 3.26 -9.92 -9.01
C TYR A 49 2.07 -10.20 -9.93
N ALA A 50 1.43 -9.14 -10.37
CA ALA A 50 0.43 -9.19 -11.42
C ALA A 50 1.06 -9.28 -12.81
N GLY A 51 0.29 -9.75 -13.78
CA GLY A 51 0.68 -9.77 -15.19
C GLY A 51 0.86 -8.35 -15.79
N ASP A 52 1.47 -8.30 -16.94
CA ASP A 52 1.57 -7.11 -17.77
C ASP A 52 1.50 -7.52 -19.25
N PRO A 53 0.34 -7.33 -19.92
CA PRO A 53 -0.88 -6.66 -19.48
C PRO A 53 -1.64 -7.36 -18.36
N LEU A 54 -2.53 -6.63 -17.66
CA LEU A 54 -3.48 -7.17 -16.71
C LEU A 54 -4.90 -6.71 -17.04
N TRP A 55 -5.79 -7.67 -17.27
CA TRP A 55 -7.23 -7.45 -17.43
C TRP A 55 -7.98 -7.95 -16.19
N GLN A 56 -8.87 -7.14 -15.66
CA GLN A 56 -9.79 -7.54 -14.59
C GLN A 56 -11.05 -8.22 -15.14
N LYS A 57 -10.99 -8.69 -16.37
CA LYS A 57 -12.03 -9.45 -17.06
C LYS A 57 -11.53 -10.85 -17.37
N VAL A 58 -12.45 -11.80 -17.31
CA VAL A 58 -12.18 -13.22 -17.61
C VAL A 58 -13.39 -13.82 -18.32
N LYS A 59 -13.19 -14.96 -18.97
CA LYS A 59 -14.28 -15.80 -19.49
C LYS A 59 -14.69 -16.79 -18.40
N PRO A 60 -15.97 -16.86 -18.00
CA PRO A 60 -16.41 -17.78 -16.95
C PRO A 60 -16.07 -19.24 -17.24
N ASP A 61 -16.18 -19.67 -18.49
CA ASP A 61 -15.88 -21.01 -18.95
C ASP A 61 -14.38 -21.38 -18.95
N GLN A 62 -13.51 -20.40 -18.72
CA GLN A 62 -12.06 -20.59 -18.60
C GLN A 62 -11.59 -20.60 -17.15
N LEU A 63 -12.48 -20.37 -16.19
CA LEU A 63 -12.17 -20.42 -14.77
C LEU A 63 -12.50 -21.80 -14.19
N GLY A 64 -11.73 -22.21 -13.21
CA GLY A 64 -11.85 -23.49 -12.53
C GLY A 64 -10.50 -23.94 -11.98
N THR A 65 -10.45 -25.13 -11.42
CA THR A 65 -9.25 -25.68 -10.77
C THR A 65 -8.08 -25.95 -11.72
N GLU A 66 -8.38 -26.18 -12.98
CA GLU A 66 -7.41 -26.48 -14.03
C GLU A 66 -7.04 -25.24 -14.87
N THR A 67 -7.46 -24.05 -14.44
CA THR A 67 -7.15 -22.81 -15.15
C THR A 67 -5.65 -22.60 -15.24
N ALA A 68 -5.15 -22.27 -16.43
CA ALA A 68 -3.74 -21.96 -16.64
C ALA A 68 -3.30 -20.77 -15.82
N LEU A 69 -2.15 -20.86 -15.12
CA LEU A 69 -1.64 -19.80 -14.24
C LEU A 69 -1.41 -18.50 -15.01
N ASP A 70 -0.98 -18.59 -16.26
CA ASP A 70 -0.79 -17.43 -17.12
C ASP A 70 -2.11 -16.68 -17.39
N TYR A 71 -3.20 -17.43 -17.61
CA TYR A 71 -4.54 -16.86 -17.77
C TYR A 71 -5.02 -16.14 -16.50
N LEU A 72 -4.82 -16.74 -15.33
CA LEU A 72 -5.15 -16.12 -14.05
C LEU A 72 -4.35 -14.83 -13.85
N GLN A 73 -3.08 -14.82 -14.27
CA GLN A 73 -2.16 -13.70 -14.09
C GLN A 73 -2.52 -12.51 -14.99
N HIS A 74 -2.96 -12.75 -16.22
CA HIS A 74 -3.20 -11.69 -17.21
C HIS A 74 -4.68 -11.34 -17.41
N GLY A 75 -5.59 -12.27 -17.08
CA GLY A 75 -7.01 -12.12 -17.43
C GLY A 75 -7.22 -12.18 -18.96
N ASP A 76 -8.35 -11.68 -19.45
CA ASP A 76 -8.75 -11.77 -20.85
C ASP A 76 -9.38 -10.47 -21.35
N PRO A 77 -8.81 -9.83 -22.39
CA PRO A 77 -9.40 -8.63 -22.98
C PRO A 77 -10.81 -8.86 -23.54
N SER A 78 -11.18 -10.09 -23.90
CA SER A 78 -12.51 -10.46 -24.37
C SER A 78 -13.40 -11.05 -23.28
N GLY A 79 -12.93 -11.04 -22.03
CA GLY A 79 -13.69 -11.55 -20.89
C GLY A 79 -14.99 -10.79 -20.65
N THR A 80 -16.03 -11.51 -20.22
CA THR A 80 -17.37 -10.98 -19.94
C THR A 80 -17.68 -10.88 -18.46
N LEU A 81 -16.93 -11.60 -17.61
CA LEU A 81 -17.03 -11.53 -16.15
C LEU A 81 -15.94 -10.61 -15.61
N PHE A 82 -16.32 -9.61 -14.79
CA PHE A 82 -15.38 -8.81 -14.03
C PHE A 82 -14.95 -9.59 -12.79
N SER A 83 -13.67 -9.93 -12.71
CA SER A 83 -13.07 -10.67 -11.60
C SER A 83 -11.70 -10.10 -11.30
N ILE A 84 -11.59 -9.41 -10.16
CA ILE A 84 -10.37 -8.72 -9.75
C ILE A 84 -9.28 -9.76 -9.46
N GLY A 85 -8.12 -9.63 -10.12
CA GLY A 85 -6.96 -10.45 -9.77
C GLY A 85 -6.36 -9.95 -8.45
N GLU A 86 -6.24 -10.82 -7.44
CA GLU A 86 -5.58 -10.52 -6.18
C GLU A 86 -4.18 -11.11 -6.17
N ALA A 87 -3.18 -10.25 -5.96
CA ALA A 87 -1.80 -10.66 -5.79
C ALA A 87 -1.54 -10.97 -4.32
N ASP A 88 -0.96 -12.12 -4.03
CA ASP A 88 -0.60 -12.54 -2.69
C ASP A 88 0.89 -12.83 -2.55
N VAL A 89 1.42 -12.59 -1.37
CA VAL A 89 2.82 -12.86 -1.00
C VAL A 89 2.98 -12.87 0.50
N SER A 90 3.90 -13.67 1.01
CA SER A 90 4.28 -13.59 2.41
C SER A 90 5.37 -12.52 2.63
N LEU A 91 5.29 -11.82 3.76
CA LEU A 91 6.34 -10.90 4.22
C LEU A 91 7.67 -11.64 4.49
N ARG A 92 7.61 -12.91 4.88
CA ARG A 92 8.76 -13.79 5.13
C ARG A 92 8.98 -14.75 3.96
N PRO A 93 10.10 -15.50 3.92
CA PRO A 93 10.36 -16.49 2.85
C PRO A 93 9.29 -17.56 2.70
N GLY A 94 8.59 -17.94 3.78
CA GLY A 94 7.48 -18.90 3.78
C GLY A 94 6.20 -18.31 4.36
N TRP A 95 5.11 -19.08 4.29
CA TRP A 95 3.77 -18.68 4.77
C TRP A 95 3.64 -18.74 6.31
N PHE A 96 4.54 -19.46 6.97
CA PHE A 96 4.56 -19.66 8.42
C PHE A 96 5.74 -18.97 9.05
N TYR A 97 5.66 -18.70 10.36
CA TYR A 97 6.72 -18.07 11.13
C TYR A 97 7.89 -19.04 11.38
N HIS A 98 9.10 -18.53 11.15
CA HIS A 98 10.36 -19.17 11.57
C HIS A 98 11.25 -18.08 12.18
N GLU A 99 11.79 -18.35 13.36
CA GLU A 99 12.57 -17.38 14.13
C GLU A 99 13.87 -16.95 13.42
N ASP A 100 14.49 -17.87 12.67
CA ASP A 100 15.72 -17.67 11.90
C ASP A 100 15.51 -16.95 10.55
N GLN A 101 14.26 -16.60 10.19
CA GLN A 101 13.93 -15.89 8.96
C GLN A 101 13.67 -14.42 9.24
N ASP A 102 14.17 -13.56 8.37
CA ASP A 102 13.88 -12.13 8.36
C ASP A 102 12.76 -11.77 7.37
N PRO A 103 12.03 -10.68 7.61
CA PRO A 103 11.09 -10.15 6.62
C PRO A 103 11.82 -9.67 5.36
N LYS A 104 11.11 -9.66 4.23
CA LYS A 104 11.57 -9.04 2.98
C LYS A 104 12.11 -7.63 3.23
N SER A 105 13.09 -7.23 2.45
CA SER A 105 13.63 -5.88 2.51
C SER A 105 12.59 -4.83 2.09
N LEU A 106 12.81 -3.58 2.45
CA LEU A 106 11.94 -2.49 2.01
C LEU A 106 11.94 -2.38 0.47
N GLU A 107 13.10 -2.56 -0.15
CA GLU A 107 13.27 -2.56 -1.61
C GLU A 107 12.41 -3.65 -2.27
N GLU A 108 12.42 -4.88 -1.73
CA GLU A 108 11.57 -5.98 -2.23
C GLU A 108 10.08 -5.66 -2.11
N LEU A 109 9.63 -5.09 -0.97
CA LEU A 109 8.24 -4.69 -0.77
C LEU A 109 7.82 -3.56 -1.72
N VAL A 110 8.73 -2.63 -2.01
CA VAL A 110 8.49 -1.57 -2.99
C VAL A 110 8.35 -2.16 -4.39
N GLU A 111 9.22 -3.09 -4.81
CA GLU A 111 9.08 -3.78 -6.10
C GLU A 111 7.74 -4.55 -6.19
N ILE A 112 7.38 -5.29 -5.15
CA ILE A 112 6.09 -5.98 -5.07
C ILE A 112 4.94 -4.98 -5.22
N TYR A 113 5.00 -3.83 -4.56
CA TYR A 113 3.98 -2.79 -4.65
C TYR A 113 3.79 -2.25 -6.07
N PHE A 114 4.88 -1.95 -6.77
CA PHE A 114 4.82 -1.49 -8.16
C PHE A 114 4.30 -2.59 -9.12
N HIS A 115 4.55 -3.86 -8.81
CA HIS A 115 4.12 -4.99 -9.64
C HIS A 115 2.75 -5.58 -9.26
N SER A 116 2.14 -5.14 -8.18
CA SER A 116 0.78 -5.50 -7.76
C SER A 116 -0.16 -4.31 -7.79
N VAL A 117 -0.16 -3.49 -6.75
CA VAL A 117 -1.02 -2.29 -6.64
C VAL A 117 -0.73 -1.31 -7.78
N GLY A 118 0.53 -1.19 -8.18
CA GLY A 118 0.95 -0.39 -9.33
C GLY A 118 0.48 -0.92 -10.69
N ARG A 119 -0.09 -2.12 -10.74
CA ARG A 119 -0.76 -2.72 -11.92
C ARG A 119 -2.26 -2.88 -11.74
N GLY A 120 -2.83 -2.28 -10.68
CA GLY A 120 -4.26 -2.23 -10.45
C GLY A 120 -4.86 -3.44 -9.73
N THR A 121 -4.06 -4.26 -9.02
CA THR A 121 -4.56 -5.34 -8.17
C THR A 121 -4.49 -4.98 -6.68
N PRO A 122 -5.34 -5.52 -5.81
CA PRO A 122 -5.06 -5.58 -4.39
C PRO A 122 -3.85 -6.47 -4.11
N LEU A 123 -3.14 -6.16 -3.03
CA LEU A 123 -2.04 -6.96 -2.51
C LEU A 123 -2.44 -7.56 -1.17
N LEU A 124 -2.54 -8.89 -1.10
CA LEU A 124 -2.66 -9.64 0.14
C LEU A 124 -1.25 -9.94 0.66
N LEU A 125 -0.83 -9.25 1.71
CA LEU A 125 0.47 -9.47 2.34
C LEU A 125 0.29 -10.32 3.60
N ASN A 126 0.73 -11.57 3.55
CA ASN A 126 0.71 -12.46 4.71
C ASN A 126 1.79 -12.06 5.72
N ILE A 127 1.40 -11.97 6.98
CA ILE A 127 2.28 -11.69 8.11
C ILE A 127 2.09 -12.83 9.11
N PRO A 128 3.01 -13.83 9.12
CA PRO A 128 2.83 -14.99 9.98
C PRO A 128 3.03 -14.62 11.45
N PRO A 129 2.08 -14.97 12.35
CA PRO A 129 2.25 -14.75 13.77
C PRO A 129 3.36 -15.65 14.36
N ASN A 130 4.06 -15.15 15.36
CA ASN A 130 5.05 -15.92 16.12
C ASN A 130 4.37 -16.98 17.03
N GLN A 131 5.14 -17.71 17.83
CA GLN A 131 4.61 -18.76 18.70
C GLN A 131 3.69 -18.24 19.82
N ASP A 132 3.74 -16.95 20.14
CA ASP A 132 2.88 -16.29 21.11
C ASP A 132 1.59 -15.76 20.46
N GLY A 133 1.41 -15.95 19.16
CA GLY A 133 0.27 -15.41 18.38
C GLY A 133 0.38 -13.93 18.07
N LEU A 134 1.55 -13.33 18.21
CA LEU A 134 1.82 -11.92 17.97
C LEU A 134 2.66 -11.73 16.69
N PHE A 135 2.64 -10.53 16.14
CA PHE A 135 3.59 -10.18 15.09
C PHE A 135 5.00 -9.99 15.67
N ASP A 136 6.01 -10.50 14.96
CA ASP A 136 7.41 -10.29 15.30
C ASP A 136 7.77 -8.80 15.15
N GLU A 137 8.59 -8.26 16.04
CA GLU A 137 9.00 -6.84 16.01
C GLU A 137 9.71 -6.46 14.71
N ARG A 138 10.46 -7.40 14.09
CA ARG A 138 11.11 -7.18 12.79
C ARG A 138 10.08 -6.96 11.68
N ASP A 139 8.97 -7.71 11.74
CA ASP A 139 7.85 -7.59 10.78
C ASP A 139 7.13 -6.27 10.97
N ILE A 140 6.81 -5.91 12.22
CA ILE A 140 6.18 -4.64 12.58
C ILE A 140 7.02 -3.47 12.06
N ARG A 141 8.33 -3.48 12.32
CA ARG A 141 9.24 -2.43 11.84
C ARG A 141 9.23 -2.33 10.33
N ARG A 142 9.31 -3.47 9.62
CA ARG A 142 9.29 -3.50 8.15
C ARG A 142 8.00 -2.97 7.56
N LEU A 143 6.87 -3.27 8.17
CA LEU A 143 5.56 -2.74 7.75
C LEU A 143 5.47 -1.23 7.93
N TYR A 144 6.02 -0.69 9.03
CA TYR A 144 6.09 0.76 9.23
C TYR A 144 7.01 1.45 8.21
N GLU A 145 8.18 0.86 7.91
CA GLU A 145 9.09 1.38 6.88
C GLU A 145 8.38 1.42 5.51
N PHE A 146 7.67 0.36 5.17
CA PHE A 146 6.91 0.28 3.92
C PHE A 146 5.75 1.29 3.87
N ARG A 147 5.03 1.47 4.98
CA ARG A 147 4.00 2.49 5.11
C ARG A 147 4.59 3.90 4.92
N ALA A 148 5.68 4.22 5.61
CA ALA A 148 6.34 5.52 5.52
C ALA A 148 6.83 5.82 4.09
N TYR A 149 7.37 4.82 3.39
CA TYR A 149 7.74 4.96 1.98
C TYR A 149 6.55 5.32 1.10
N ARG A 150 5.41 4.62 1.23
CA ARG A 150 4.21 4.90 0.44
C ARG A 150 3.63 6.28 0.76
N GLU A 151 3.56 6.66 2.04
CA GLU A 151 3.11 8.00 2.45
C GLU A 151 4.02 9.10 1.89
N ALA A 152 5.33 8.87 1.86
CA ALA A 152 6.28 9.81 1.27
C ALA A 152 6.16 9.88 -0.26
N LEU A 153 5.93 8.75 -0.95
CA LEU A 153 5.72 8.70 -2.39
C LEU A 153 4.51 9.54 -2.82
N TYR A 154 3.39 9.43 -2.10
CA TYR A 154 2.14 10.11 -2.44
C TYR A 154 1.94 11.46 -1.75
N ARG A 155 2.94 11.96 -1.04
CA ARG A 155 2.83 13.22 -0.26
C ARG A 155 2.49 14.42 -1.14
N GLU A 156 3.03 14.48 -2.34
CA GLU A 156 2.84 15.57 -3.28
C GLU A 156 2.58 15.02 -4.69
N ASP A 157 1.44 15.36 -5.25
CA ASP A 157 1.15 15.13 -6.67
C ASP A 157 1.67 16.32 -7.47
N LEU A 158 2.76 16.11 -8.20
CA LEU A 158 3.41 17.15 -8.98
C LEU A 158 2.59 17.60 -10.20
N ALA A 159 1.60 16.81 -10.63
CA ALA A 159 0.70 17.16 -11.72
C ALA A 159 -0.58 17.83 -11.25
N LEU A 160 -0.84 17.93 -9.94
CA LEU A 160 -2.06 18.56 -9.43
C LEU A 160 -2.21 20.00 -9.94
N GLY A 161 -3.33 20.28 -10.59
CA GLY A 161 -3.64 21.59 -11.19
C GLY A 161 -2.83 21.93 -12.45
N ALA A 162 -2.08 20.99 -13.01
CA ALA A 162 -1.37 21.18 -14.28
C ALA A 162 -2.38 21.40 -15.41
N LYS A 163 -2.00 22.25 -16.38
CA LYS A 163 -2.80 22.48 -17.57
C LYS A 163 -2.66 21.28 -18.51
N VAL A 164 -3.79 20.65 -18.83
CA VAL A 164 -3.83 19.53 -19.78
C VAL A 164 -4.50 19.95 -21.07
N SER A 165 -3.90 19.61 -22.21
CA SER A 165 -4.42 19.82 -23.55
C SER A 165 -4.47 18.53 -24.34
N GLY A 166 -5.50 18.40 -25.18
CA GLY A 166 -5.75 17.21 -26.00
C GLY A 166 -7.19 17.19 -26.48
N PRO A 167 -7.59 16.21 -27.29
CA PRO A 167 -8.98 16.05 -27.68
C PRO A 167 -9.83 15.61 -26.50
N ALA A 168 -11.04 16.10 -26.40
CA ALA A 168 -12.03 15.79 -25.38
C ALA A 168 -13.41 15.59 -26.00
N LEU A 169 -14.18 14.65 -25.48
CA LEU A 169 -15.50 14.29 -25.99
C LEU A 169 -16.52 15.45 -25.84
N SER A 170 -16.49 16.11 -24.69
CA SER A 170 -17.36 17.24 -24.37
C SER A 170 -16.78 18.03 -23.17
N PRO A 171 -17.35 19.20 -22.84
CA PRO A 171 -16.96 19.93 -21.63
C PRO A 171 -17.07 19.12 -20.32
N ASP A 172 -18.00 18.18 -20.24
CA ASP A 172 -18.20 17.31 -19.08
C ASP A 172 -17.10 16.25 -18.94
N PHE A 173 -16.34 16.01 -20.02
CA PHE A 173 -15.20 15.09 -20.07
C PHE A 173 -13.90 15.81 -20.45
N ALA A 174 -13.73 17.03 -19.96
CA ALA A 174 -12.62 17.89 -20.34
C ALA A 174 -11.26 17.43 -19.79
N CYS A 175 -10.19 17.83 -20.49
CA CYS A 175 -8.82 17.44 -20.12
C CYS A 175 -8.39 17.87 -18.70
N HIS A 176 -8.92 18.99 -18.17
CA HIS A 176 -8.55 19.46 -16.83
C HIS A 176 -8.99 18.51 -15.70
N HIS A 177 -9.96 17.63 -15.93
CA HIS A 177 -10.37 16.61 -14.97
C HIS A 177 -9.25 15.62 -14.62
N LEU A 178 -8.27 15.47 -15.49
CA LEU A 178 -7.14 14.55 -15.27
C LEU A 178 -6.18 14.98 -14.15
N THR A 179 -6.24 16.27 -13.78
CA THR A 179 -5.32 16.86 -12.78
C THR A 179 -6.03 17.72 -11.74
N ASP A 180 -7.37 17.65 -11.64
CA ASP A 180 -8.16 18.42 -10.68
C ASP A 180 -8.14 17.85 -9.24
N GLY A 181 -7.62 16.64 -9.07
CA GLY A 181 -7.54 15.95 -7.78
C GLY A 181 -8.84 15.27 -7.35
N LEU A 182 -9.87 15.23 -8.21
CA LEU A 182 -11.15 14.60 -7.92
C LEU A 182 -11.23 13.20 -8.56
N GLU A 183 -11.69 12.22 -7.82
CA GLU A 183 -11.92 10.85 -8.35
C GLU A 183 -13.30 10.70 -9.01
N THR A 184 -14.13 11.74 -8.97
CA THR A 184 -15.51 11.75 -9.49
C THR A 184 -15.61 12.35 -10.88
N SER A 185 -14.61 13.09 -11.32
CA SER A 185 -14.50 13.67 -12.66
C SER A 185 -13.72 12.76 -13.59
N SER A 186 -14.00 12.81 -14.88
CA SER A 186 -13.33 11.96 -15.87
C SER A 186 -13.09 12.74 -17.16
N TRP A 187 -12.01 12.38 -17.84
CA TRP A 187 -11.77 12.74 -19.23
C TRP A 187 -12.12 11.58 -20.14
N ALA A 188 -12.67 11.88 -21.30
CA ALA A 188 -12.92 10.92 -22.37
C ALA A 188 -12.68 11.56 -23.74
N SER A 189 -12.41 10.73 -24.75
CA SER A 189 -12.28 11.20 -26.13
C SER A 189 -12.71 10.13 -27.12
N ASP A 190 -13.40 10.56 -28.18
CA ASP A 190 -13.77 9.78 -29.37
C ASP A 190 -12.84 10.02 -30.55
N ALA A 191 -11.73 10.72 -30.35
CA ALA A 191 -10.72 10.93 -31.37
C ALA A 191 -10.08 9.61 -31.83
N GLU A 192 -9.58 9.60 -33.06
CA GLU A 192 -8.83 8.44 -33.57
C GLU A 192 -7.51 8.23 -32.81
N LEU A 193 -7.20 6.97 -32.54
CA LEU A 193 -5.92 6.57 -31.92
C LEU A 193 -4.77 6.77 -32.92
N PRO A 194 -3.58 7.18 -32.45
CA PRO A 194 -3.21 7.45 -31.06
C PRO A 194 -3.67 8.81 -30.55
N ILE A 195 -4.11 8.88 -29.27
CA ILE A 195 -4.62 10.09 -28.65
C ILE A 195 -3.57 10.69 -27.71
N PRO A 196 -2.94 11.84 -28.04
CA PRO A 196 -2.02 12.52 -27.16
C PRO A 196 -2.73 13.43 -26.16
N LEU A 197 -2.24 13.41 -24.92
CA LEU A 197 -2.59 14.32 -23.83
C LEU A 197 -1.31 15.00 -23.34
N GLU A 198 -1.23 16.31 -23.48
CA GLU A 198 -0.06 17.09 -23.08
C GLU A 198 -0.34 17.85 -21.78
N LEU A 199 0.52 17.63 -20.79
CA LEU A 199 0.50 18.30 -19.50
C LEU A 199 1.60 19.37 -19.47
N ASP A 200 1.23 20.59 -19.02
CA ASP A 200 2.18 21.66 -18.69
C ASP A 200 2.16 21.90 -17.18
N LEU A 201 3.23 21.59 -16.51
CA LEU A 201 3.41 21.70 -15.05
C LEU A 201 3.68 23.15 -14.59
N GLY A 202 3.77 24.10 -15.53
CA GLY A 202 4.05 25.52 -15.26
C GLY A 202 5.52 25.84 -15.00
N ALA A 203 6.29 24.86 -14.52
CA ALA A 203 7.75 24.93 -14.32
C ALA A 203 8.34 23.52 -14.37
N PRO A 204 9.65 23.38 -14.62
CA PRO A 204 10.31 22.08 -14.55
C PRO A 204 10.16 21.46 -13.16
N LYS A 205 9.76 20.18 -13.12
CA LYS A 205 9.64 19.40 -11.89
C LYS A 205 10.35 18.05 -12.08
N ALA A 206 11.03 17.59 -11.03
CA ALA A 206 11.74 16.32 -11.05
C ALA A 206 10.81 15.18 -10.59
N PHE A 207 10.61 14.17 -11.43
CA PHE A 207 9.77 12.99 -11.15
C PHE A 207 10.39 11.73 -11.75
N ASP A 208 9.92 10.56 -11.31
CA ASP A 208 10.29 9.25 -11.82
C ASP A 208 9.13 8.23 -11.77
N VAL A 209 7.94 8.67 -11.34
CA VAL A 209 6.73 7.84 -11.33
C VAL A 209 5.58 8.61 -11.95
N ILE A 210 4.83 7.93 -12.82
CA ILE A 210 3.58 8.39 -13.39
C ILE A 210 2.47 7.44 -12.97
N GLU A 211 1.35 7.99 -12.50
CA GLU A 211 0.12 7.26 -12.21
C GLU A 211 -0.96 7.61 -13.23
N LEU A 212 -1.56 6.59 -13.82
CA LEU A 212 -2.77 6.68 -14.63
C LEU A 212 -3.90 5.90 -13.95
N ARG A 213 -5.15 6.39 -14.07
CA ARG A 213 -6.35 5.66 -13.63
C ARG A 213 -7.46 5.75 -14.66
N GLU A 214 -8.11 4.62 -14.93
CA GLU A 214 -9.35 4.57 -15.70
C GLU A 214 -10.58 4.74 -14.80
N ASP A 215 -11.65 5.30 -15.34
CA ASP A 215 -12.99 5.18 -14.75
C ASP A 215 -13.56 3.80 -15.07
N LEU A 216 -13.56 2.92 -14.09
CA LEU A 216 -13.99 1.54 -14.27
C LEU A 216 -15.52 1.33 -14.27
N LYS A 217 -16.33 2.38 -14.12
CA LYS A 217 -17.80 2.26 -14.18
C LYS A 217 -18.28 1.63 -15.48
N LEU A 218 -17.54 1.81 -16.56
CA LEU A 218 -17.81 1.23 -17.88
C LEU A 218 -16.81 0.13 -18.26
N GLY A 219 -16.04 -0.37 -17.32
CA GLY A 219 -15.02 -1.39 -17.51
C GLY A 219 -13.66 -0.85 -17.96
N GLN A 220 -12.68 -1.72 -17.98
CA GLN A 220 -11.31 -1.45 -18.43
C GLN A 220 -11.23 -1.43 -19.95
N ARG A 221 -10.61 -0.41 -20.55
CA ARG A 221 -10.66 -0.15 -21.99
C ARG A 221 -9.30 0.11 -22.63
N ILE A 222 -8.36 0.75 -21.91
CA ILE A 222 -7.04 1.11 -22.44
C ILE A 222 -6.19 -0.14 -22.53
N VAL A 223 -5.64 -0.40 -23.74
CA VAL A 223 -4.80 -1.56 -24.03
C VAL A 223 -3.33 -1.21 -23.90
N ALA A 224 -2.92 -0.06 -24.48
CA ALA A 224 -1.52 0.37 -24.47
C ALA A 224 -1.40 1.89 -24.46
N PHE A 225 -0.33 2.35 -23.85
CA PHE A 225 0.02 3.77 -23.79
C PHE A 225 1.54 3.95 -23.74
N HIS A 226 2.03 5.14 -24.09
CA HIS A 226 3.39 5.57 -23.82
C HIS A 226 3.44 6.97 -23.24
N VAL A 227 4.53 7.30 -22.61
CA VAL A 227 4.77 8.57 -21.95
C VAL A 227 6.10 9.15 -22.37
N GLN A 228 6.11 10.45 -22.71
CA GLN A 228 7.27 11.22 -23.08
C GLN A 228 7.41 12.44 -22.17
N ALA A 229 8.64 12.87 -21.92
CA ALA A 229 8.97 14.14 -21.30
C ALA A 229 9.69 15.04 -22.29
N GLU A 230 9.41 16.34 -22.29
CA GLU A 230 10.13 17.31 -23.12
C GLU A 230 11.40 17.76 -22.37
N LEU A 231 12.55 17.34 -22.89
CA LEU A 231 13.86 17.70 -22.38
C LEU A 231 14.60 18.53 -23.44
N ASP A 232 15.02 19.74 -23.08
CA ASP A 232 15.69 20.66 -24.00
C ASP A 232 14.93 20.91 -25.32
N GLY A 233 13.58 20.95 -25.24
CA GLY A 233 12.70 21.16 -26.40
C GLY A 233 12.51 19.92 -27.30
N VAL A 234 12.96 18.73 -26.86
CA VAL A 234 12.82 17.47 -27.57
C VAL A 234 12.04 16.46 -26.74
N TRP A 235 11.02 15.84 -27.34
CA TRP A 235 10.28 14.76 -26.71
C TRP A 235 11.14 13.50 -26.62
N GLN A 236 11.39 13.05 -25.39
CA GLN A 236 12.14 11.84 -25.09
C GLN A 236 11.24 10.82 -24.39
N GLU A 237 11.44 9.55 -24.69
CA GLU A 237 10.68 8.48 -24.07
C GLU A 237 10.97 8.41 -22.56
N PHE A 238 9.91 8.47 -21.76
CA PHE A 238 9.96 8.18 -20.32
C PHE A 238 9.67 6.71 -20.06
N GLY A 239 8.73 6.14 -20.79
CA GLY A 239 8.37 4.73 -20.74
C GLY A 239 7.02 4.44 -21.37
N SER A 240 6.70 3.16 -21.45
CA SER A 240 5.45 2.65 -22.01
C SER A 240 4.85 1.57 -21.12
N GLY A 241 3.57 1.27 -21.31
CA GLY A 241 2.88 0.24 -20.55
C GLY A 241 1.64 -0.28 -21.26
N TYR A 242 1.18 -1.43 -20.77
CA TYR A 242 -0.07 -2.02 -21.17
C TYR A 242 -1.10 -1.81 -20.07
N THR A 243 -2.37 -1.82 -20.42
CA THR A 243 -3.53 -1.69 -19.54
C THR A 243 -3.35 -0.64 -18.43
N VAL A 244 -4.40 0.09 -18.12
CA VAL A 244 -4.38 1.09 -17.04
C VAL A 244 -5.19 0.56 -15.85
N GLY A 245 -6.49 0.31 -16.03
CA GLY A 245 -7.35 -0.17 -14.96
C GLY A 245 -7.51 0.82 -13.82
N TYR A 246 -7.78 0.30 -12.64
CA TYR A 246 -7.98 1.13 -11.44
C TYR A 246 -6.77 2.01 -11.10
N LYS A 247 -5.56 1.49 -11.32
CA LYS A 247 -4.31 2.20 -11.08
C LYS A 247 -3.19 1.59 -11.94
N ARG A 248 -2.46 2.42 -12.62
CA ARG A 248 -1.23 2.05 -13.29
C ARG A 248 -0.10 2.97 -12.86
N LEU A 249 0.92 2.41 -12.22
CA LEU A 249 2.17 3.11 -11.92
C LEU A 249 3.23 2.72 -12.96
N LEU A 250 3.79 3.71 -13.64
CA LEU A 250 4.93 3.56 -14.51
C LEU A 250 6.13 4.23 -13.84
N ARG A 251 7.19 3.47 -13.57
CA ARG A 251 8.44 3.97 -12.99
C ARG A 251 9.52 4.03 -14.06
N GLY A 252 10.15 5.19 -14.19
CA GLY A 252 11.24 5.45 -15.12
C GLY A 252 12.51 5.96 -14.42
N SER A 253 13.44 6.44 -15.22
CA SER A 253 14.55 7.24 -14.71
C SER A 253 14.06 8.59 -14.23
N VAL A 254 14.79 9.19 -13.26
CA VAL A 254 14.50 10.55 -12.82
C VAL A 254 14.69 11.50 -14.00
N VAL A 255 13.63 12.24 -14.31
CA VAL A 255 13.67 13.35 -15.29
C VAL A 255 13.22 14.65 -14.65
N GLU A 256 13.74 15.77 -15.13
CA GLU A 256 13.28 17.11 -14.76
C GLU A 256 12.68 17.75 -16.02
N ALA A 257 11.35 17.89 -16.05
CA ALA A 257 10.63 18.39 -17.21
C ALA A 257 9.47 19.29 -16.81
N GLN A 258 9.12 20.26 -17.67
CA GLN A 258 7.92 21.05 -17.55
C GLN A 258 6.75 20.45 -18.28
N LYS A 259 7.00 19.79 -19.43
CA LYS A 259 5.95 19.22 -20.26
C LYS A 259 6.07 17.71 -20.36
N ILE A 260 4.93 17.04 -20.23
CA ILE A 260 4.78 15.60 -20.34
C ILE A 260 3.70 15.29 -21.38
N ARG A 261 3.90 14.25 -22.16
CA ARG A 261 2.88 13.74 -23.08
C ARG A 261 2.55 12.29 -22.74
N VAL A 262 1.30 12.04 -22.44
CA VAL A 262 0.72 10.70 -22.32
C VAL A 262 -0.04 10.41 -23.59
N THR A 263 0.33 9.36 -24.31
CA THR A 263 -0.35 8.98 -25.55
C THR A 263 -1.01 7.62 -25.38
N ILE A 264 -2.34 7.58 -25.53
CA ILE A 264 -3.07 6.32 -25.60
C ILE A 264 -2.93 5.79 -27.01
N THR A 265 -2.24 4.67 -27.18
CA THR A 265 -1.92 4.09 -28.47
C THR A 265 -2.93 3.06 -28.93
N GLU A 266 -3.53 2.32 -27.97
CA GLU A 266 -4.53 1.29 -28.24
C GLU A 266 -5.62 1.30 -27.17
N ALA A 267 -6.87 1.12 -27.56
CA ALA A 267 -8.03 0.97 -26.68
C ALA A 267 -9.10 0.09 -27.33
N GLN A 268 -9.83 -0.70 -26.50
CA GLN A 268 -10.94 -1.56 -26.95
C GLN A 268 -12.24 -0.76 -27.16
N ALA A 269 -12.37 0.38 -26.51
CA ALA A 269 -13.50 1.29 -26.60
C ALA A 269 -13.01 2.70 -26.28
N LEU A 270 -13.90 3.69 -26.36
CA LEU A 270 -13.64 5.08 -26.01
C LEU A 270 -12.89 5.16 -24.67
N PRO A 271 -11.63 5.68 -24.63
CA PRO A 271 -10.85 5.73 -23.42
C PRO A 271 -11.43 6.72 -22.42
N LEU A 272 -11.37 6.35 -21.14
CA LEU A 272 -11.95 7.11 -20.04
C LEU A 272 -10.95 7.11 -18.87
N LEU A 273 -10.35 8.26 -18.58
CA LEU A 273 -9.38 8.42 -17.49
C LEU A 273 -9.92 9.36 -16.41
N THR A 274 -9.68 9.03 -15.16
CA THR A 274 -9.99 9.90 -14.01
C THR A 274 -8.76 10.65 -13.50
N LYS A 275 -7.54 10.19 -13.84
CA LYS A 275 -6.34 10.75 -13.22
C LYS A 275 -5.08 10.56 -14.05
N ILE A 276 -4.25 11.60 -14.07
CA ILE A 276 -2.82 11.57 -14.40
C ILE A 276 -2.08 12.29 -13.27
N SER A 277 -1.18 11.58 -12.59
CA SER A 277 -0.36 12.13 -11.51
C SER A 277 1.11 11.84 -11.71
N LEU A 278 1.94 12.68 -11.12
CA LEU A 278 3.39 12.56 -11.17
C LEU A 278 3.96 12.56 -9.75
N TYR A 279 4.85 11.63 -9.47
CA TYR A 279 5.49 11.51 -8.18
C TYR A 279 7.00 11.39 -8.30
N LYS A 280 7.67 11.72 -7.20
CA LYS A 280 9.09 11.48 -7.01
C LYS A 280 9.28 10.37 -6.00
N THR A 281 9.98 9.29 -6.38
CA THR A 281 10.31 8.24 -5.41
C THR A 281 11.13 8.82 -4.25
N PRO A 282 10.73 8.54 -3.00
CA PRO A 282 11.53 8.94 -1.86
C PRO A 282 12.86 8.17 -1.88
N LYS A 283 13.93 8.82 -1.47
CA LYS A 283 15.20 8.11 -1.28
C LYS A 283 15.01 7.06 -0.19
N LEU A 284 15.34 5.80 -0.51
CA LEU A 284 15.42 4.73 0.47
C LEU A 284 16.65 4.97 1.36
N SER A 285 16.53 5.93 2.29
CA SER A 285 17.60 6.12 3.26
C SER A 285 17.35 5.18 4.44
N LYS A 286 18.26 4.28 4.68
CA LYS A 286 18.25 3.38 5.86
C LYS A 286 18.27 4.15 7.20
N LYS A 287 18.32 5.48 7.19
CA LYS A 287 18.57 6.32 8.38
C LYS A 287 17.47 7.33 8.75
N GLU A 288 16.53 7.69 7.87
CA GLU A 288 15.70 8.87 8.13
C GLU A 288 14.37 8.62 8.85
N VAL A 289 13.90 7.38 8.94
CA VAL A 289 12.59 7.08 9.55
C VAL A 289 12.67 6.80 11.06
N VAL A 290 13.82 6.49 11.61
CA VAL A 290 13.98 5.92 12.97
C VAL A 290 14.72 6.83 13.96
N GLN A 291 15.28 7.97 13.59
CA GLN A 291 16.20 8.72 14.48
C GLN A 291 15.74 10.12 14.92
N GLN A 292 14.45 10.46 14.86
CA GLN A 292 14.02 11.76 15.37
C GLN A 292 13.70 11.76 16.87
N LEU A 293 13.26 10.66 17.43
CA LEU A 293 12.90 10.55 18.85
C LEU A 293 13.39 9.22 19.43
N GLU A 294 13.87 9.27 20.67
CA GLU A 294 14.24 8.08 21.44
C GLU A 294 14.00 8.30 22.94
N PHE A 295 13.77 7.23 23.68
CA PHE A 295 13.88 7.28 25.15
C PHE A 295 15.35 7.38 25.55
N SER A 296 15.63 8.17 26.60
CA SER A 296 17.00 8.27 27.14
C SER A 296 17.51 6.96 27.70
N GLU A 297 16.60 6.06 28.07
CA GLU A 297 16.86 4.76 28.67
C GLU A 297 16.07 3.70 27.96
N LYS A 298 16.55 2.45 27.99
CA LYS A 298 15.84 1.31 27.38
C LYS A 298 15.07 0.47 28.39
N SER A 299 15.40 0.62 29.66
CA SER A 299 14.68 0.01 30.78
C SER A 299 14.67 0.95 31.98
N LEU A 300 13.59 0.92 32.75
CA LEU A 300 13.40 1.72 33.94
C LEU A 300 12.83 0.84 35.07
N ALA A 301 13.49 0.84 36.23
CA ALA A 301 12.97 0.19 37.43
C ALA A 301 12.27 1.23 38.33
N VAL A 302 11.05 0.90 38.77
CA VAL A 302 10.20 1.78 39.56
C VAL A 302 9.61 1.02 40.75
N THR A 303 9.55 1.65 41.92
CA THR A 303 8.89 1.09 43.09
C THR A 303 7.37 1.18 42.93
N LYS A 304 6.64 0.18 43.41
CA LYS A 304 5.17 0.13 43.38
C LYS A 304 4.53 1.38 43.97
N GLY A 305 3.64 1.99 43.19
CA GLY A 305 2.94 3.21 43.62
C GLY A 305 3.74 4.48 43.50
N GLU A 306 5.01 4.41 43.03
CA GLU A 306 5.80 5.59 42.68
C GLU A 306 5.61 5.96 41.22
N ASN A 307 6.00 7.17 40.84
CA ASN A 307 5.93 7.62 39.45
C ASN A 307 7.16 7.16 38.66
N ALA A 308 6.93 6.63 37.47
CA ALA A 308 7.97 6.42 36.49
C ALA A 308 8.36 7.74 35.82
N HIS A 309 9.60 8.17 35.97
CA HIS A 309 10.15 9.38 35.34
C HIS A 309 11.07 8.99 34.21
N PHE A 310 10.81 9.50 33.01
CA PHE A 310 11.61 9.20 31.83
C PHE A 310 11.72 10.41 30.90
N THR A 311 12.71 10.38 30.02
CA THR A 311 12.96 11.48 29.07
C THR A 311 12.90 10.95 27.65
N VAL A 312 12.20 11.68 26.79
CA VAL A 312 12.22 11.49 25.33
C VAL A 312 13.16 12.54 24.75
N LYS A 313 14.17 12.09 24.02
CA LYS A 313 15.11 12.94 23.31
C LYS A 313 14.74 13.03 21.85
N ARG A 314 15.03 14.17 21.25
CA ARG A 314 14.85 14.45 19.84
C ARG A 314 16.20 14.79 19.20
N GLY A 315 16.48 14.16 18.05
CA GLY A 315 17.60 14.57 17.19
C GLY A 315 17.43 16.01 16.67
N GLU A 316 18.48 16.57 16.09
CA GLU A 316 18.42 17.92 15.51
C GLU A 316 17.32 18.03 14.46
N SER A 317 16.35 18.93 14.69
CA SER A 317 15.24 19.18 13.78
C SER A 317 14.77 20.63 13.92
N SER A 318 14.48 21.25 12.80
CA SER A 318 14.10 22.67 12.72
C SER A 318 12.60 22.93 12.86
N GLY A 319 11.73 21.90 12.79
CA GLY A 319 10.27 22.06 12.77
C GLY A 319 9.55 21.50 13.99
N PRO A 320 8.26 21.81 14.20
CA PRO A 320 7.46 21.20 15.23
C PRO A 320 7.26 19.69 14.93
N LEU A 321 7.10 18.87 15.97
CA LEU A 321 6.90 17.42 15.84
C LEU A 321 5.90 16.94 16.88
N GLU A 322 4.86 16.21 16.44
CA GLU A 322 3.93 15.50 17.32
C GLU A 322 4.36 14.03 17.45
N ALA A 323 4.39 13.54 18.67
CA ALA A 323 4.62 12.14 18.99
C ALA A 323 3.56 11.66 19.99
N LYS A 324 3.37 10.33 20.09
CA LYS A 324 2.48 9.72 21.05
C LYS A 324 3.19 8.64 21.84
N ILE A 325 2.91 8.56 23.12
CA ILE A 325 3.32 7.43 23.97
C ILE A 325 2.06 6.62 24.30
N SER A 326 2.11 5.34 24.02
CA SER A 326 1.09 4.35 24.40
C SER A 326 1.70 3.26 25.26
N ILE A 327 0.89 2.58 26.04
CA ILE A 327 1.33 1.49 26.90
C ILE A 327 1.01 0.16 26.24
N GLN A 328 2.00 -0.72 26.19
CA GLN A 328 1.86 -2.11 25.78
C GLN A 328 2.00 -3.01 27.01
N PRO A 329 1.04 -3.88 27.31
CA PRO A 329 1.17 -4.84 28.41
C PRO A 329 2.36 -5.77 28.23
N GLY A 330 3.09 -6.05 29.34
CA GLY A 330 4.00 -7.15 29.51
C GLY A 330 3.39 -8.16 30.49
N THR A 331 4.08 -8.48 31.55
CA THR A 331 3.53 -9.25 32.68
C THR A 331 2.62 -8.38 33.59
N GLY A 332 2.75 -7.06 33.49
CA GLY A 332 1.90 -6.07 34.16
C GLY A 332 0.58 -5.85 33.39
N VAL A 333 -0.53 -5.85 34.11
CA VAL A 333 -1.87 -5.71 33.54
C VAL A 333 -2.42 -4.33 33.84
N HIS A 334 -3.20 -3.77 32.92
CA HIS A 334 -3.97 -2.54 33.11
C HIS A 334 -4.81 -2.59 34.39
N GLY A 335 -4.83 -1.51 35.15
CA GLY A 335 -5.52 -1.45 36.42
C GLY A 335 -4.84 -2.16 37.58
N VAL A 336 -3.71 -2.84 37.35
CA VAL A 336 -2.89 -3.50 38.37
C VAL A 336 -1.52 -2.85 38.51
N ALA A 337 -0.79 -2.69 37.40
CA ALA A 337 0.55 -2.08 37.40
C ALA A 337 0.54 -0.64 36.89
N TYR A 338 -0.39 -0.28 36.04
CA TYR A 338 -0.52 1.04 35.41
C TYR A 338 -1.98 1.34 35.06
N GLN A 339 -2.28 2.60 34.73
CA GLN A 339 -3.52 3.04 34.07
C GLN A 339 -3.21 3.42 32.64
N ASP A 340 -4.16 3.16 31.72
CA ASP A 340 -4.00 3.56 30.32
C ASP A 340 -4.03 5.08 30.20
N GLU A 341 -2.89 5.64 29.82
CA GLU A 341 -2.78 7.02 29.37
C GLU A 341 -2.03 7.06 28.05
N ILE A 342 -2.68 7.56 27.00
CA ILE A 342 -2.01 7.97 25.79
C ILE A 342 -1.54 9.41 26.00
N GLN A 343 -0.21 9.63 26.04
CA GLN A 343 0.36 10.97 26.13
C GLN A 343 0.72 11.47 24.74
N VAL A 344 0.19 12.63 24.38
CA VAL A 344 0.58 13.34 23.16
C VAL A 344 1.72 14.31 23.52
N LEU A 345 2.81 14.20 22.75
CA LEU A 345 4.00 15.03 22.91
C LEU A 345 4.12 15.99 21.73
N GLU A 346 4.08 17.27 21.99
CA GLU A 346 4.33 18.29 20.97
C GLU A 346 5.70 18.92 21.22
N PHE A 347 6.66 18.61 20.35
CA PHE A 347 7.95 19.31 20.35
C PHE A 347 7.85 20.59 19.52
N GLN A 348 8.24 21.70 20.13
CA GLN A 348 8.38 22.96 19.43
C GLN A 348 9.66 22.99 18.58
N ALA A 349 9.76 23.92 17.64
CA ALA A 349 10.98 24.11 16.86
C ALA A 349 12.18 24.39 17.80
N GLY A 350 13.25 23.59 17.66
CA GLY A 350 14.46 23.69 18.48
C GLY A 350 14.38 22.99 19.84
N GLU A 351 13.27 22.42 20.24
CA GLU A 351 13.14 21.62 21.46
C GLU A 351 13.74 20.23 21.26
N THR A 352 14.69 19.82 22.11
CA THR A 352 15.47 18.58 21.93
C THR A 352 15.17 17.49 22.96
N GLU A 353 14.44 17.79 24.04
CA GLU A 353 14.05 16.80 25.04
C GLU A 353 12.74 17.16 25.73
N LYS A 354 12.00 16.12 26.17
CA LYS A 354 10.86 16.22 27.08
C LYS A 354 10.96 15.23 28.20
N ARG A 355 10.78 15.72 29.44
CA ARG A 355 10.70 14.90 30.64
C ARG A 355 9.24 14.61 30.95
N LEU A 356 8.95 13.35 31.22
CA LEU A 356 7.62 12.82 31.39
C LEU A 356 7.52 12.01 32.66
N THR A 357 6.29 11.88 33.12
CA THR A 357 5.96 11.15 34.36
C THR A 357 4.75 10.28 34.08
N LEU A 358 4.84 8.99 34.43
CA LEU A 358 3.72 8.05 34.38
C LEU A 358 3.50 7.49 35.77
N PRO A 359 2.27 7.60 36.34
CA PRO A 359 1.93 6.96 37.60
C PRO A 359 1.96 5.45 37.48
N THR A 360 2.64 4.75 38.39
CA THR A 360 2.48 3.31 38.57
C THR A 360 1.52 3.01 39.70
N LEU A 361 0.88 1.83 39.66
CA LEU A 361 -0.08 1.44 40.67
C LEU A 361 0.60 0.58 41.75
N TYR A 362 0.10 0.68 42.97
CA TYR A 362 0.48 -0.22 44.03
C TYR A 362 -0.30 -1.54 43.92
N PHE A 363 0.41 -2.67 43.95
CA PHE A 363 -0.18 -4.02 43.96
C PHE A 363 0.45 -4.89 45.04
N ALA A 364 -0.31 -5.85 45.55
CA ALA A 364 0.16 -6.73 46.61
C ALA A 364 1.04 -7.88 46.07
N GLY A 365 2.02 -8.31 46.88
CA GLY A 365 2.92 -9.43 46.59
C GLY A 365 4.30 -9.01 46.18
N ASP A 366 5.22 -9.97 46.09
CA ASP A 366 6.67 -9.74 45.84
C ASP A 366 7.07 -9.93 44.37
N LYS A 367 6.08 -9.96 43.47
CA LYS A 367 6.37 -10.11 42.02
C LYS A 367 6.75 -8.76 41.41
N THR A 368 7.75 -8.76 40.56
CA THR A 368 8.03 -7.68 39.63
C THR A 368 7.11 -7.83 38.40
N LEU A 369 6.43 -6.78 38.03
CA LEU A 369 5.62 -6.70 36.82
C LEU A 369 6.27 -5.75 35.84
N ASP A 370 6.16 -6.04 34.54
CA ASP A 370 6.67 -5.18 33.50
C ASP A 370 5.60 -4.79 32.48
N PHE A 371 5.80 -3.64 31.85
CA PHE A 371 5.06 -3.15 30.70
C PHE A 371 6.00 -2.29 29.84
N TYR A 372 5.54 -1.94 28.65
CA TYR A 372 6.36 -1.21 27.69
C TYR A 372 5.69 0.11 27.31
N LEU A 373 6.48 1.17 27.24
CA LEU A 373 6.07 2.45 26.67
C LEU A 373 6.52 2.51 25.22
N ASN A 374 5.56 2.60 24.31
CA ASN A 374 5.80 2.71 22.88
C ASN A 374 5.76 4.17 22.46
N LEU A 375 6.87 4.69 21.96
CA LEU A 375 6.98 6.04 21.40
C LEU A 375 6.69 5.97 19.90
N THR A 376 5.68 6.71 19.45
CA THR A 376 5.24 6.70 18.05
C THR A 376 5.21 8.10 17.46
N VAL A 377 5.57 8.22 16.18
CA VAL A 377 5.48 9.46 15.37
C VAL A 377 4.66 9.14 14.11
N GLY A 378 3.59 9.90 13.87
CA GLY A 378 2.70 9.62 12.74
C GLY A 378 2.08 8.20 12.77
N GLY A 379 1.93 7.61 13.97
CA GLY A 379 1.49 6.22 14.16
C GLY A 379 2.58 5.16 13.99
N GLN A 380 3.83 5.56 13.74
CA GLN A 380 4.97 4.66 13.59
C GLN A 380 5.72 4.52 14.91
N LEU A 381 5.99 3.27 15.35
CA LEU A 381 6.85 3.00 16.50
C LEU A 381 8.29 3.41 16.18
N VAL A 382 8.82 4.35 16.96
CA VAL A 382 10.19 4.85 16.80
C VAL A 382 11.11 4.36 17.89
N ASP A 383 10.58 4.12 19.10
CA ASP A 383 11.35 3.58 20.22
C ASP A 383 10.43 2.94 21.28
N GLN A 384 11.02 2.12 22.14
CA GLN A 384 10.33 1.43 23.24
C GLN A 384 11.16 1.47 24.51
N LEU A 385 10.49 1.69 25.65
CA LEU A 385 11.06 1.68 26.99
C LEU A 385 10.38 0.60 27.83
N GLN A 386 11.13 -0.36 28.36
CA GLN A 386 10.62 -1.34 29.32
C GLN A 386 10.54 -0.70 30.73
N VAL A 387 9.38 -0.78 31.38
CA VAL A 387 9.18 -0.35 32.77
C VAL A 387 8.95 -1.56 33.63
N GLN A 388 9.81 -1.76 34.64
CA GLN A 388 9.71 -2.82 35.65
C GLN A 388 9.27 -2.25 36.99
N VAL A 389 8.15 -2.72 37.52
CA VAL A 389 7.57 -2.26 38.78
C VAL A 389 7.73 -3.34 39.83
N SER A 390 8.49 -3.08 40.90
CA SER A 390 8.82 -4.05 41.94
C SER A 390 8.50 -3.55 43.37
#